data_3927b5c789ef6903d3e6d06c4458473b
#
_entry.id   3927b5c789ef6903d3e6d06c4458473b
#
_cell.length_a   1.000
_cell.length_b   1.000
_cell.length_c   1.000
_cell.angle_alpha   90.00
_cell.angle_beta   90.00
_cell.angle_gamma   90.00
#
_symmetry.space_group_name_H-M   'P 1'
#
loop_
_entity.id
_entity.type
_entity.pdbx_description
1 polymer ?
#
loop_
_entity_poly.entity_id
_entity_poly.type
_entity_poly.pdbx_seq_one_letter_code
_entity_poly.pdbx_strand_id
1 'polypeptide(L)'
;MSAWEKMAADNKEEKPGAQKPGAQPAKAAPGGGLNPFAALMKEQQLLQGAKTKTHRFVGIWGEDGTAKSGIVMDAFRNDPNKEEGAVLYGLDFDMGASMLASAIHPDENIISWNPWAMGTTDRTAYDYNATHSRVMTIMKFIIAQVKEGNPVWGVLISGVDSWLEICTNNMRIVDLGLAADGIEAADGQGAAKVDSQSSWAIRNTRFHQLTQLSRDLVRLGVSVYWETHVKKTGNFYGPESGRKAAPDWEKKTTNYIPNIIRMEAVEVMDESGNVACTNYVARFVKCKTNPSLQDQERIVFTTKAGEEPTWVGLPELYTEL
;
A
#
# COMPACT_ATOMS: atom_id res chain seq x y z
N MET A 1 6.21 -10.33 -47.04
CA MET A 1 5.59 -11.45 -46.30
C MET A 1 5.91 -11.26 -44.83
N SER A 2 4.87 -11.03 -44.05
CA SER A 2 4.99 -10.76 -42.59
C SER A 2 5.13 -12.09 -41.82
N ALA A 3 5.67 -12.00 -40.60
CA ALA A 3 5.87 -13.19 -39.73
C ALA A 3 4.58 -13.98 -39.46
N TRP A 4 3.41 -13.42 -39.72
CA TRP A 4 2.09 -14.06 -39.58
C TRP A 4 1.76 -15.01 -40.69
N GLU A 5 2.29 -14.80 -41.91
CA GLU A 5 2.03 -15.70 -43.07
C GLU A 5 2.81 -17.01 -43.00
N LYS A 6 3.90 -17.06 -42.21
CA LYS A 6 4.69 -18.28 -41.99
C LYS A 6 4.07 -19.24 -40.98
N MET A 7 3.24 -18.75 -40.04
CA MET A 7 2.57 -19.60 -39.02
C MET A 7 1.32 -20.32 -39.56
N ALA A 8 0.76 -19.88 -40.69
CA ALA A 8 -0.44 -20.48 -41.27
C ALA A 8 -0.15 -21.63 -42.26
N ALA A 9 1.11 -21.92 -42.58
CA ALA A 9 1.48 -22.91 -43.57
C ALA A 9 1.75 -24.32 -43.06
N ASP A 10 1.95 -24.50 -41.73
CA ASP A 10 2.35 -25.78 -41.13
C ASP A 10 1.21 -26.62 -40.54
N ASN A 11 -0.06 -26.28 -40.81
CA ASN A 11 -1.20 -27.08 -40.37
C ASN A 11 -1.93 -27.68 -41.60
N LYS A 12 -1.30 -28.63 -42.27
CA LYS A 12 -1.98 -29.51 -43.24
C LYS A 12 -1.85 -30.98 -42.86
N GLU A 13 -3.01 -31.50 -42.47
CA GLU A 13 -3.54 -32.84 -42.71
C GLU A 13 -2.67 -34.07 -42.36
N GLU A 14 -2.99 -34.71 -41.25
CA GLU A 14 -2.92 -36.19 -41.15
C GLU A 14 -4.35 -36.78 -41.19
N LYS A 15 -4.60 -37.66 -42.15
CA LYS A 15 -5.82 -38.43 -42.33
C LYS A 15 -5.88 -39.60 -41.33
N PRO A 16 -7.07 -40.04 -40.90
CA PRO A 16 -7.23 -41.12 -39.93
C PRO A 16 -6.99 -42.49 -40.54
N GLY A 17 -6.01 -43.22 -40.00
CA GLY A 17 -5.75 -44.62 -40.29
C GLY A 17 -6.54 -45.54 -39.37
N ALA A 18 -6.97 -46.69 -39.95
CA ALA A 18 -7.89 -47.68 -39.48
C ALA A 18 -7.72 -48.23 -38.07
N GLN A 19 -8.83 -48.45 -37.40
CA GLN A 19 -9.01 -49.19 -36.15
C GLN A 19 -8.60 -50.65 -36.28
N LYS A 20 -7.78 -51.16 -35.32
CA LYS A 20 -7.69 -52.57 -34.98
C LYS A 20 -8.45 -52.82 -33.67
N PRO A 21 -9.24 -53.88 -33.55
CA PRO A 21 -9.97 -54.20 -32.33
C PRO A 21 -9.14 -55.02 -31.34
N GLY A 22 -9.29 -54.70 -30.08
CA GLY A 22 -8.93 -55.64 -29.00
C GLY A 22 -7.75 -55.27 -28.14
N ALA A 23 -7.93 -54.33 -27.20
CA ALA A 23 -7.22 -54.34 -25.93
C ALA A 23 -8.17 -53.85 -24.83
N GLN A 24 -8.37 -54.72 -23.81
CA GLN A 24 -9.16 -54.38 -22.63
C GLN A 24 -8.55 -53.16 -21.91
N PRO A 25 -9.39 -52.26 -21.37
CA PRO A 25 -8.88 -51.14 -20.62
C PRO A 25 -8.25 -51.65 -19.31
N ALA A 26 -6.96 -51.36 -19.14
CA ALA A 26 -6.28 -51.52 -17.86
C ALA A 26 -7.02 -50.65 -16.80
N LYS A 27 -7.38 -51.29 -15.67
CA LYS A 27 -7.90 -50.60 -14.50
C LYS A 27 -6.91 -49.48 -14.11
N ALA A 28 -7.37 -48.23 -14.27
CA ALA A 28 -6.67 -47.09 -13.74
C ALA A 28 -6.57 -47.24 -12.23
N ALA A 29 -5.33 -47.26 -11.72
CA ALA A 29 -5.06 -47.14 -10.30
C ALA A 29 -5.72 -45.85 -9.76
N PRO A 30 -6.24 -45.85 -8.53
CA PRO A 30 -6.79 -44.63 -7.93
C PRO A 30 -5.65 -43.63 -7.68
N GLY A 31 -5.38 -42.80 -8.66
CA GLY A 31 -4.56 -41.63 -8.48
C GLY A 31 -5.30 -40.70 -7.52
N GLY A 32 -4.79 -40.62 -6.28
CA GLY A 32 -5.26 -39.68 -5.27
C GLY A 32 -4.99 -38.23 -5.69
N GLY A 33 -5.66 -37.77 -6.73
CA GLY A 33 -5.72 -36.35 -7.07
C GLY A 33 -6.46 -35.63 -5.96
N LEU A 34 -5.74 -34.84 -5.18
CA LEU A 34 -6.36 -33.93 -4.21
C LEU A 34 -7.48 -33.19 -4.95
N ASN A 35 -8.73 -33.43 -4.51
CA ASN A 35 -9.89 -32.73 -5.03
C ASN A 35 -9.61 -31.22 -4.91
N PRO A 36 -9.48 -30.47 -6.02
CA PRO A 36 -9.17 -29.03 -5.95
C PRO A 36 -10.20 -28.26 -5.13
N PHE A 37 -11.41 -28.79 -5.01
CA PHE A 37 -12.46 -28.24 -4.17
C PHE A 37 -12.16 -28.45 -2.67
N ALA A 38 -11.57 -29.58 -2.29
CA ALA A 38 -11.18 -29.86 -0.90
C ALA A 38 -10.01 -28.94 -0.46
N ALA A 39 -9.09 -28.63 -1.36
CA ALA A 39 -8.02 -27.64 -1.10
C ALA A 39 -8.59 -26.24 -0.88
N LEU A 40 -9.52 -25.79 -1.73
CA LEU A 40 -10.22 -24.52 -1.57
C LEU A 40 -11.07 -24.46 -0.29
N MET A 41 -11.75 -25.55 0.07
CA MET A 41 -12.52 -25.62 1.32
C MET A 41 -11.62 -25.56 2.55
N LYS A 42 -10.45 -26.22 2.51
CA LYS A 42 -9.47 -26.14 3.60
C LYS A 42 -8.88 -24.74 3.73
N GLU A 43 -8.60 -24.07 2.61
CA GLU A 43 -8.18 -22.67 2.60
C GLU A 43 -9.26 -21.75 3.18
N GLN A 44 -10.52 -21.94 2.81
CA GLN A 44 -11.66 -21.21 3.41
C GLN A 44 -11.83 -21.48 4.89
N GLN A 45 -11.64 -22.71 5.36
CA GLN A 45 -11.72 -23.05 6.77
C GLN A 45 -10.60 -22.40 7.58
N LEU A 46 -9.38 -22.35 7.04
CA LEU A 46 -8.26 -21.62 7.64
C LEU A 46 -8.56 -20.11 7.73
N LEU A 47 -9.14 -19.53 6.68
CA LEU A 47 -9.58 -18.13 6.68
C LEU A 47 -10.77 -17.88 7.63
N GLN A 48 -11.64 -18.86 7.85
CA GLN A 48 -12.75 -18.77 8.80
C GLN A 48 -12.32 -18.94 10.26
N GLY A 49 -11.28 -19.74 10.52
CA GLY A 49 -10.69 -19.89 11.86
C GLY A 49 -9.96 -18.62 12.34
N ALA A 50 -9.54 -17.77 11.41
CA ALA A 50 -8.91 -16.48 11.70
C ALA A 50 -9.91 -15.35 12.03
N LYS A 51 -11.19 -15.63 12.18
CA LYS A 51 -12.27 -14.64 12.37
C LYS A 51 -12.25 -13.85 13.69
N THR A 52 -11.32 -14.13 14.57
CA THR A 52 -11.23 -13.43 15.87
C THR A 52 -10.36 -12.17 15.86
N LYS A 53 -9.57 -11.96 14.81
CA LYS A 53 -8.79 -10.71 14.64
C LYS A 53 -9.36 -9.92 13.46
N THR A 54 -9.88 -8.75 13.72
CA THR A 54 -10.27 -7.79 12.69
C THR A 54 -9.02 -7.34 11.96
N HIS A 55 -8.83 -7.86 10.73
CA HIS A 55 -7.68 -7.49 9.91
C HIS A 55 -8.01 -6.22 9.15
N ARG A 56 -7.17 -5.23 9.28
CA ARG A 56 -7.42 -3.88 8.80
C ARG A 56 -6.54 -3.55 7.61
N PHE A 57 -7.15 -3.07 6.56
CA PHE A 57 -6.45 -2.33 5.52
C PHE A 57 -6.96 -0.90 5.57
N VAL A 58 -6.11 0.01 6.06
CA VAL A 58 -6.46 1.41 6.32
C VAL A 58 -5.61 2.33 5.46
N GLY A 59 -6.24 3.25 4.75
CA GLY A 59 -5.57 4.36 4.08
C GLY A 59 -5.68 5.62 4.93
N ILE A 60 -4.57 6.29 5.19
CA ILE A 60 -4.50 7.53 5.98
C ILE A 60 -3.90 8.61 5.09
N TRP A 61 -4.56 9.74 4.96
CA TRP A 61 -4.07 10.83 4.14
C TRP A 61 -4.32 12.19 4.76
N GLY A 62 -3.49 13.16 4.45
CA GLY A 62 -3.55 14.50 5.01
C GLY A 62 -2.30 15.29 4.66
N GLU A 63 -2.28 16.56 5.02
CA GLU A 63 -1.10 17.42 4.86
C GLU A 63 0.08 16.92 5.69
N ASP A 64 1.26 17.48 5.42
CA ASP A 64 2.46 17.22 6.23
C ASP A 64 2.22 17.64 7.68
N GLY A 65 2.81 16.90 8.62
CA GLY A 65 2.72 17.21 10.03
C GLY A 65 1.35 16.93 10.68
N THR A 66 0.40 16.29 10.00
CA THR A 66 -0.92 15.97 10.56
C THR A 66 -0.97 14.69 11.40
N ALA A 67 0.15 14.23 11.91
CA ALA A 67 0.30 13.09 12.84
C ALA A 67 -0.12 11.71 12.24
N LYS A 68 -0.07 11.53 10.92
CA LYS A 68 -0.47 10.27 10.25
C LYS A 68 0.25 9.05 10.82
N SER A 69 1.58 9.04 10.78
CA SER A 69 2.39 7.92 11.33
C SER A 69 2.25 7.79 12.84
N GLY A 70 2.08 8.92 13.54
CA GLY A 70 1.93 8.95 14.99
C GLY A 70 0.73 8.15 15.48
N ILE A 71 -0.43 8.26 14.83
CA ILE A 71 -1.64 7.51 15.25
C ILE A 71 -1.50 6.01 15.08
N VAL A 72 -0.73 5.55 14.08
CA VAL A 72 -0.47 4.11 13.87
C VAL A 72 0.50 3.57 14.92
N MET A 73 1.57 4.33 15.23
CA MET A 73 2.54 3.93 16.25
C MET A 73 1.93 3.97 17.65
N ASP A 74 1.10 4.96 17.93
CA ASP A 74 0.34 5.05 19.17
C ASP A 74 -0.66 3.86 19.30
N ALA A 75 -1.35 3.52 18.23
CA ALA A 75 -2.22 2.35 18.22
C ALA A 75 -1.44 1.05 18.46
N PHE A 76 -0.25 0.89 17.88
CA PHE A 76 0.63 -0.24 18.16
C PHE A 76 1.04 -0.31 19.63
N ARG A 77 1.43 0.83 20.21
CA ARG A 77 1.82 0.93 21.63
C ARG A 77 0.67 0.53 22.56
N ASN A 78 -0.52 1.04 22.30
CA ASN A 78 -1.66 0.99 23.22
C ASN A 78 -2.64 -0.17 22.95
N ASP A 79 -2.42 -1.01 21.92
CA ASP A 79 -3.29 -2.16 21.67
C ASP A 79 -3.19 -3.19 22.80
N PRO A 80 -4.25 -3.38 23.61
CA PRO A 80 -4.24 -4.31 24.73
C PRO A 80 -4.18 -5.79 24.28
N ASN A 81 -4.44 -6.05 22.99
CA ASN A 81 -4.39 -7.38 22.40
C ASN A 81 -3.08 -7.64 21.67
N LYS A 82 -2.10 -6.72 21.75
CA LYS A 82 -0.78 -6.89 21.15
C LYS A 82 -0.10 -8.12 21.73
N GLU A 83 0.29 -9.05 20.87
CA GLU A 83 1.05 -10.24 21.26
C GLU A 83 2.43 -9.84 21.80
N GLU A 84 2.96 -10.59 22.77
CA GLU A 84 4.30 -10.36 23.30
C GLU A 84 5.33 -10.53 22.18
N GLY A 85 6.26 -9.59 22.07
CA GLY A 85 7.27 -9.56 21.00
C GLY A 85 6.74 -9.16 19.62
N ALA A 86 5.48 -8.74 19.50
CA ALA A 86 4.92 -8.29 18.25
C ALA A 86 5.67 -7.11 17.64
N VAL A 87 5.79 -7.09 16.32
CA VAL A 87 6.55 -6.10 15.55
C VAL A 87 5.60 -5.26 14.70
N LEU A 88 5.80 -3.95 14.69
CA LEU A 88 5.30 -3.05 13.66
C LEU A 88 6.41 -2.85 12.62
N TYR A 89 6.21 -3.37 11.41
CA TYR A 89 7.12 -3.14 10.30
C TYR A 89 6.78 -1.86 9.54
N GLY A 90 7.79 -1.09 9.12
CA GLY A 90 7.65 0.15 8.36
C GLY A 90 8.38 0.12 7.01
N LEU A 91 7.71 0.57 5.96
CA LEU A 91 8.31 1.07 4.73
C LEU A 91 8.18 2.59 4.74
N ASP A 92 9.29 3.29 4.93
CA ASP A 92 9.32 4.73 5.18
C ASP A 92 10.04 5.44 4.04
N PHE A 93 9.28 5.90 3.06
CA PHE A 93 9.83 6.62 1.92
C PHE A 93 10.23 8.06 2.26
N ASP A 94 9.63 8.64 3.30
CA ASP A 94 9.80 10.06 3.65
C ASP A 94 10.74 10.24 4.84
N MET A 95 11.24 9.16 5.44
CA MET A 95 12.06 9.11 6.65
C MET A 95 11.38 9.67 7.92
N GLY A 96 10.14 10.14 7.83
CA GLY A 96 9.41 10.74 8.94
C GLY A 96 8.96 9.72 9.98
N ALA A 97 8.50 8.55 9.54
CA ALA A 97 8.06 7.48 10.42
C ALA A 97 9.22 6.89 11.23
N SER A 98 10.39 6.69 10.62
CA SER A 98 11.59 6.19 11.31
C SER A 98 12.09 7.15 12.39
N MET A 99 12.09 8.45 12.10
CA MET A 99 12.46 9.49 13.05
C MET A 99 11.49 9.56 14.23
N LEU A 100 10.20 9.49 13.94
CA LEU A 100 9.13 9.51 14.95
C LEU A 100 9.22 8.30 15.88
N ALA A 101 9.42 7.09 15.32
CA ALA A 101 9.59 5.86 16.08
C ALA A 101 10.75 5.99 17.07
N SER A 102 11.91 6.49 16.61
CA SER A 102 13.09 6.65 17.46
C SER A 102 12.94 7.74 18.54
N ALA A 103 12.20 8.81 18.25
CA ALA A 103 12.07 9.95 19.17
C ALA A 103 10.96 9.77 20.22
N ILE A 104 9.84 9.13 19.85
CA ILE A 104 8.63 9.08 20.69
C ILE A 104 8.35 7.68 21.22
N HIS A 105 8.78 6.63 20.49
CA HIS A 105 8.53 5.24 20.82
C HIS A 105 9.84 4.40 20.86
N PRO A 106 10.91 4.84 21.56
CA PRO A 106 12.21 4.17 21.50
C PRO A 106 12.19 2.73 22.06
N ASP A 107 11.25 2.45 22.95
CA ASP A 107 11.12 1.14 23.62
C ASP A 107 10.16 0.19 22.89
N GLU A 108 9.52 0.65 21.80
CA GLU A 108 8.60 -0.18 21.04
C GLU A 108 9.32 -0.96 19.93
N ASN A 109 8.83 -2.17 19.65
CA ASN A 109 9.40 -3.01 18.61
C ASN A 109 8.93 -2.57 17.19
N ILE A 110 9.42 -1.41 16.76
CA ILE A 110 9.14 -0.81 15.46
C ILE A 110 10.38 -0.93 14.59
N ILE A 111 10.28 -1.71 13.49
CA ILE A 111 11.35 -1.91 12.53
C ILE A 111 10.98 -1.24 11.23
N SER A 112 11.66 -0.15 10.89
CA SER A 112 11.38 0.63 9.68
C SER A 112 12.57 0.63 8.72
N TRP A 113 12.30 0.51 7.43
CA TRP A 113 13.29 0.60 6.36
C TRP A 113 13.01 1.78 5.45
N ASN A 114 14.05 2.56 5.18
CA ASN A 114 14.06 3.43 4.01
C ASN A 114 14.33 2.57 2.76
N PRO A 115 13.36 2.44 1.84
CA PRO A 115 13.50 1.57 0.67
C PRO A 115 14.31 2.20 -0.47
N TRP A 116 14.61 3.49 -0.44
CA TRP A 116 15.34 4.17 -1.49
C TRP A 116 16.73 3.56 -1.71
N ALA A 117 17.03 3.24 -2.96
CA ALA A 117 18.35 2.80 -3.41
C ALA A 117 19.03 3.94 -4.19
N MET A 118 20.28 4.21 -3.84
CA MET A 118 21.09 5.20 -4.56
C MET A 118 21.73 4.54 -5.80
N GLY A 119 21.89 5.33 -6.86
CA GLY A 119 22.60 4.90 -8.05
C GLY A 119 24.07 4.54 -7.75
N THR A 120 24.58 3.55 -8.46
CA THR A 120 25.97 3.08 -8.26
C THR A 120 27.00 4.02 -8.84
N THR A 121 26.67 4.70 -9.93
CA THR A 121 27.56 5.62 -10.67
C THR A 121 27.40 7.06 -10.21
N ASP A 122 26.19 7.46 -9.86
CA ASP A 122 25.87 8.76 -9.30
C ASP A 122 25.11 8.57 -7.99
N ARG A 123 25.75 8.87 -6.87
CA ARG A 123 25.16 8.74 -5.53
C ARG A 123 24.17 9.86 -5.21
N THR A 124 23.97 10.82 -6.09
CA THR A 124 22.96 11.87 -5.93
C THR A 124 21.64 11.50 -6.62
N ALA A 125 21.64 10.52 -7.52
CA ALA A 125 20.45 10.04 -8.20
C ALA A 125 19.90 8.76 -7.59
N TYR A 126 18.58 8.62 -7.57
CA TYR A 126 17.90 7.40 -7.12
C TYR A 126 17.91 6.34 -8.22
N ASP A 127 18.17 5.09 -7.83
CA ASP A 127 17.93 3.92 -8.69
C ASP A 127 16.51 3.42 -8.48
N TYR A 128 15.59 3.86 -9.31
CA TYR A 128 14.17 3.51 -9.23
C TYR A 128 13.91 2.01 -9.45
N ASN A 129 14.76 1.32 -10.23
CA ASN A 129 14.61 -0.11 -10.44
C ASN A 129 15.06 -0.91 -9.21
N ALA A 130 16.20 -0.57 -8.64
CA ALA A 130 16.67 -1.17 -7.40
C ALA A 130 15.73 -0.87 -6.23
N THR A 131 15.20 0.38 -6.15
CA THR A 131 14.21 0.79 -5.15
C THR A 131 12.94 -0.05 -5.26
N HIS A 132 12.36 -0.18 -6.47
CA HIS A 132 11.19 -1.03 -6.70
C HIS A 132 11.42 -2.47 -6.24
N SER A 133 12.56 -3.06 -6.65
CA SER A 133 12.94 -4.43 -6.28
C SER A 133 13.11 -4.59 -4.77
N ARG A 134 13.68 -3.59 -4.09
CA ARG A 134 13.87 -3.58 -2.65
C ARG A 134 12.55 -3.55 -1.90
N VAL A 135 11.59 -2.72 -2.31
CA VAL A 135 10.22 -2.69 -1.75
C VAL A 135 9.58 -4.07 -1.84
N MET A 136 9.62 -4.69 -3.03
CA MET A 136 9.06 -6.05 -3.23
C MET A 136 9.73 -7.09 -2.34
N THR A 137 11.04 -6.98 -2.15
CA THR A 137 11.82 -7.90 -1.29
C THR A 137 11.43 -7.74 0.17
N ILE A 138 11.33 -6.51 0.68
CA ILE A 138 10.93 -6.24 2.07
C ILE A 138 9.51 -6.77 2.33
N MET A 139 8.56 -6.50 1.44
CA MET A 139 7.19 -6.98 1.60
C MET A 139 7.10 -8.52 1.61
N LYS A 140 7.87 -9.20 0.74
CA LYS A 140 7.95 -10.67 0.73
C LYS A 140 8.61 -11.21 2.01
N PHE A 141 9.63 -10.53 2.53
CA PHE A 141 10.24 -10.86 3.80
C PHE A 141 9.21 -10.80 4.94
N ILE A 142 8.44 -9.72 5.04
CA ILE A 142 7.41 -9.57 6.07
C ILE A 142 6.36 -10.70 5.96
N ILE A 143 5.92 -11.03 4.74
CA ILE A 143 4.99 -12.15 4.51
C ILE A 143 5.60 -13.48 4.97
N ALA A 144 6.90 -13.69 4.76
CA ALA A 144 7.60 -14.90 5.24
C ALA A 144 7.61 -14.93 6.77
N GLN A 145 7.92 -13.83 7.45
CA GLN A 145 7.88 -13.73 8.91
C GLN A 145 6.51 -14.14 9.48
N VAL A 146 5.42 -13.66 8.88
CA VAL A 146 4.06 -14.04 9.28
C VAL A 146 3.80 -15.53 9.08
N LYS A 147 4.24 -16.10 7.96
CA LYS A 147 4.06 -17.53 7.66
C LYS A 147 4.89 -18.46 8.56
N GLU A 148 6.01 -17.99 9.06
CA GLU A 148 6.86 -18.65 10.04
C GLU A 148 6.30 -18.58 11.47
N GLY A 149 5.21 -17.83 11.67
CA GLY A 149 4.53 -17.67 12.97
C GLY A 149 5.15 -16.58 13.85
N ASN A 150 5.99 -15.71 13.31
CA ASN A 150 6.51 -14.58 14.06
C ASN A 150 5.37 -13.55 14.29
N PRO A 151 5.25 -12.98 15.49
CA PRO A 151 4.16 -12.06 15.81
C PRO A 151 4.36 -10.72 15.09
N VAL A 152 3.57 -10.49 14.05
CA VAL A 152 3.54 -9.23 13.29
C VAL A 152 2.23 -8.52 13.57
N TRP A 153 2.29 -7.39 14.28
CA TRP A 153 1.11 -6.58 14.59
C TRP A 153 0.56 -5.88 13.36
N GLY A 154 1.46 -5.29 12.57
CA GLY A 154 1.04 -4.52 11.41
C GLY A 154 2.19 -4.11 10.51
N VAL A 155 1.82 -3.54 9.36
CA VAL A 155 2.75 -2.93 8.39
C VAL A 155 2.30 -1.51 8.08
N LEU A 156 3.19 -0.56 8.32
CA LEU A 156 3.04 0.85 7.98
C LEU A 156 3.81 1.16 6.70
N ILE A 157 3.14 1.72 5.71
CA ILE A 157 3.76 2.18 4.45
C ILE A 157 3.54 3.69 4.38
N SER A 158 4.57 4.45 4.75
CA SER A 158 4.57 5.91 4.75
C SER A 158 5.13 6.45 3.43
N GLY A 159 4.41 7.38 2.79
CA GLY A 159 4.80 7.94 1.50
C GLY A 159 4.35 7.10 0.28
N VAL A 160 3.08 6.69 0.24
CA VAL A 160 2.54 5.91 -0.91
C VAL A 160 2.53 6.71 -2.21
N ASP A 161 2.49 8.03 -2.15
CA ASP A 161 2.72 8.94 -3.27
C ASP A 161 4.14 8.77 -3.85
N SER A 162 5.17 8.66 -3.01
CA SER A 162 6.54 8.32 -3.44
C SER A 162 6.59 6.94 -4.12
N TRP A 163 5.82 5.97 -3.64
CA TRP A 163 5.68 4.68 -4.34
C TRP A 163 5.09 4.83 -5.75
N LEU A 164 4.11 5.71 -5.93
CA LEU A 164 3.54 6.01 -7.24
C LEU A 164 4.57 6.63 -8.17
N GLU A 165 5.41 7.53 -7.67
CA GLU A 165 6.54 8.11 -8.39
C GLU A 165 7.56 7.04 -8.80
N ILE A 166 7.97 6.17 -7.86
CA ILE A 166 8.88 5.06 -8.14
C ILE A 166 8.35 4.17 -9.26
N CYS A 167 7.08 3.79 -9.23
CA CYS A 167 6.45 2.99 -10.28
C CYS A 167 6.45 3.72 -11.63
N THR A 168 6.24 5.03 -11.64
CA THR A 168 6.26 5.86 -12.84
C THR A 168 7.66 5.90 -13.45
N ASN A 169 8.67 6.24 -12.66
CA ASN A 169 10.02 6.36 -13.14
C ASN A 169 10.67 5.01 -13.47
N ASN A 170 10.34 3.96 -12.70
CA ASN A 170 10.76 2.60 -13.04
C ASN A 170 10.18 2.15 -14.40
N MET A 171 8.93 2.44 -14.70
CA MET A 171 8.33 2.19 -16.02
C MET A 171 9.08 2.96 -17.12
N ARG A 172 9.35 4.24 -16.91
CA ARG A 172 10.06 5.08 -17.89
C ARG A 172 11.44 4.55 -18.21
N ILE A 173 12.20 4.13 -17.20
CA ILE A 173 13.56 3.60 -17.39
C ILE A 173 13.51 2.19 -18.00
N VAL A 174 12.75 1.27 -17.41
CA VAL A 174 12.84 -0.15 -17.76
C VAL A 174 12.06 -0.49 -19.03
N ASP A 175 10.85 0.08 -19.20
CA ASP A 175 9.99 -0.30 -20.32
C ASP A 175 10.08 0.67 -21.50
N LEU A 176 10.33 1.94 -21.23
CA LEU A 176 10.45 2.95 -22.28
C LEU A 176 11.90 3.27 -22.64
N GLY A 177 12.88 2.74 -21.90
CA GLY A 177 14.30 2.91 -22.17
C GLY A 177 14.81 4.34 -22.01
N LEU A 178 14.15 5.16 -21.18
CA LEU A 178 14.63 6.52 -20.90
C LEU A 178 15.84 6.45 -19.97
N ALA A 179 16.85 7.29 -20.27
CA ALA A 179 17.96 7.46 -19.35
C ALA A 179 17.50 8.15 -18.06
N ALA A 180 18.13 7.82 -16.93
CA ALA A 180 17.76 8.39 -15.64
C ALA A 180 17.90 9.92 -15.61
N ASP A 181 18.92 10.48 -16.26
CA ASP A 181 19.13 11.91 -16.45
C ASP A 181 18.09 12.56 -17.37
N GLY A 182 17.47 11.79 -18.27
CA GLY A 182 16.37 12.24 -19.12
C GLY A 182 15.04 12.39 -18.40
N ILE A 183 14.87 11.77 -17.22
CA ILE A 183 13.62 11.83 -16.45
C ILE A 183 13.43 13.21 -15.81
N GLU A 184 14.48 13.79 -15.23
CA GLU A 184 14.41 15.13 -14.64
C GLU A 184 14.16 16.21 -15.70
N ALA A 185 14.73 16.04 -16.90
CA ALA A 185 14.48 16.95 -18.01
C ALA A 185 13.06 16.80 -18.61
N ALA A 186 12.45 15.62 -18.48
CA ALA A 186 11.14 15.32 -19.04
C ALA A 186 9.97 15.88 -18.20
N ASP A 187 10.14 16.11 -16.92
CA ASP A 187 9.13 16.74 -16.07
C ASP A 187 8.84 18.20 -16.45
N GLY A 188 9.71 18.81 -17.23
CA GLY A 188 9.62 20.21 -17.65
C GLY A 188 8.78 20.53 -18.88
N GLN A 189 8.52 19.69 -19.86
CA GLN A 189 7.63 19.90 -21.02
C GLN A 189 7.56 18.71 -22.02
N GLY A 190 8.42 17.71 -21.89
CA GLY A 190 8.53 16.58 -22.85
C GLY A 190 7.83 15.29 -22.43
N ALA A 191 7.56 15.12 -21.15
CA ALA A 191 7.04 13.88 -20.56
C ALA A 191 5.66 13.47 -21.11
N ALA A 192 4.81 14.42 -21.47
CA ALA A 192 3.47 14.14 -21.97
C ALA A 192 3.44 13.39 -23.32
N LYS A 193 4.53 13.37 -24.06
CA LYS A 193 4.61 12.67 -25.36
C LYS A 193 5.06 11.21 -25.24
N VAL A 194 5.67 10.82 -24.13
CA VAL A 194 6.24 9.48 -23.91
C VAL A 194 5.23 8.57 -23.24
N ASP A 195 4.36 9.12 -22.40
CA ASP A 195 3.39 8.36 -21.63
C ASP A 195 2.10 8.09 -22.44
N SER A 196 2.01 6.92 -23.05
CA SER A 196 0.79 6.45 -23.70
C SER A 196 -0.15 5.77 -22.68
N GLN A 197 -1.41 5.51 -23.07
CA GLN A 197 -2.33 4.73 -22.22
C GLN A 197 -1.80 3.35 -21.84
N SER A 198 -1.04 2.71 -22.74
CA SER A 198 -0.40 1.42 -22.46
C SER A 198 0.70 1.54 -21.40
N SER A 199 1.48 2.61 -21.44
CA SER A 199 2.52 2.89 -20.41
C SER A 199 1.89 3.07 -19.04
N TRP A 200 0.79 3.81 -18.95
CA TRP A 200 0.05 3.94 -17.70
C TRP A 200 -0.49 2.62 -17.15
N ALA A 201 -0.86 1.68 -18.02
CA ALA A 201 -1.25 0.34 -17.59
C ALA A 201 -0.10 -0.42 -16.92
N ILE A 202 1.13 -0.29 -17.45
CA ILE A 202 2.34 -0.90 -16.85
C ILE A 202 2.62 -0.29 -15.48
N ARG A 203 2.63 1.04 -15.36
CA ARG A 203 2.79 1.73 -14.07
C ARG A 203 1.77 1.26 -13.06
N ASN A 204 0.49 1.23 -13.44
CA ASN A 204 -0.58 0.83 -12.53
C ASN A 204 -0.45 -0.63 -12.11
N THR A 205 0.01 -1.51 -12.99
CA THR A 205 0.29 -2.91 -12.66
C THR A 205 1.38 -2.99 -11.58
N ARG A 206 2.48 -2.24 -11.73
CA ARG A 206 3.54 -2.16 -10.71
C ARG A 206 3.03 -1.61 -9.38
N PHE A 207 2.27 -0.52 -9.43
CA PHE A 207 1.67 0.05 -8.23
C PHE A 207 0.79 -0.97 -7.50
N HIS A 208 -0.03 -1.70 -8.23
CA HIS A 208 -0.94 -2.69 -7.66
C HIS A 208 -0.24 -3.97 -7.16
N GLN A 209 1.03 -4.22 -7.48
CA GLN A 209 1.80 -5.29 -6.85
C GLN A 209 1.90 -5.06 -5.34
N LEU A 210 2.19 -3.82 -4.89
CA LEU A 210 2.19 -3.48 -3.46
C LEU A 210 0.79 -3.62 -2.85
N THR A 211 -0.25 -3.20 -3.56
CA THR A 211 -1.65 -3.40 -3.13
C THR A 211 -1.95 -4.89 -2.91
N GLN A 212 -1.51 -5.75 -3.83
CA GLN A 212 -1.74 -7.19 -3.71
C GLN A 212 -0.99 -7.79 -2.51
N LEU A 213 0.29 -7.46 -2.31
CA LEU A 213 1.06 -7.91 -1.15
C LEU A 213 0.44 -7.42 0.17
N SER A 214 -0.06 -6.19 0.20
CA SER A 214 -0.80 -5.65 1.35
C SER A 214 -2.07 -6.46 1.64
N ARG A 215 -2.83 -6.82 0.62
CA ARG A 215 -4.02 -7.67 0.79
C ARG A 215 -3.68 -9.09 1.22
N ASP A 216 -2.55 -9.63 0.78
CA ASP A 216 -2.08 -10.94 1.21
C ASP A 216 -1.69 -10.93 2.70
N LEU A 217 -1.06 -9.86 3.20
CA LEU A 217 -0.83 -9.64 4.64
C LEU A 217 -2.14 -9.58 5.43
N VAL A 218 -3.11 -8.82 4.95
CA VAL A 218 -4.43 -8.74 5.60
C VAL A 218 -5.11 -10.11 5.66
N ARG A 219 -5.02 -10.93 4.62
CA ARG A 219 -5.52 -12.31 4.62
C ARG A 219 -4.81 -13.21 5.63
N LEU A 220 -3.52 -12.94 5.88
CA LEU A 220 -2.72 -13.65 6.87
C LEU A 220 -2.94 -13.15 8.30
N GLY A 221 -3.78 -12.16 8.50
CA GLY A 221 -4.11 -11.67 9.84
C GLY A 221 -3.34 -10.43 10.28
N VAL A 222 -2.65 -9.76 9.38
CA VAL A 222 -1.83 -8.58 9.68
C VAL A 222 -2.53 -7.33 9.21
N SER A 223 -2.60 -6.30 10.05
CA SER A 223 -3.14 -4.99 9.68
C SER A 223 -2.14 -4.23 8.80
N VAL A 224 -2.64 -3.52 7.79
CA VAL A 224 -1.80 -2.73 6.88
C VAL A 224 -2.31 -1.30 6.84
N TYR A 225 -1.40 -0.35 7.03
CA TYR A 225 -1.64 1.08 7.05
C TYR A 225 -0.88 1.74 5.93
N TRP A 226 -1.58 2.41 5.03
CA TRP A 226 -1.01 3.19 3.94
C TRP A 226 -1.15 4.67 4.23
N GLU A 227 -0.04 5.39 4.18
CA GLU A 227 -0.04 6.83 4.37
C GLU A 227 0.35 7.55 3.08
N THR A 228 -0.35 8.65 2.81
CA THR A 228 -0.07 9.50 1.65
C THR A 228 -0.41 10.96 1.96
N HIS A 229 0.11 11.85 1.14
CA HIS A 229 -0.17 13.28 1.21
C HIS A 229 -1.46 13.65 0.47
N VAL A 230 -1.85 14.91 0.60
CA VAL A 230 -2.92 15.50 -0.20
C VAL A 230 -2.42 15.70 -1.61
N LYS A 231 -3.19 15.27 -2.58
CA LYS A 231 -2.88 15.46 -3.99
C LYS A 231 -2.74 16.94 -4.31
N LYS A 232 -1.53 17.36 -4.66
CA LYS A 232 -1.26 18.70 -5.20
C LYS A 232 -1.82 18.77 -6.62
N THR A 233 -3.05 19.25 -6.77
CA THR A 233 -3.59 19.54 -8.11
C THR A 233 -2.93 20.81 -8.62
N GLY A 234 -2.03 20.66 -9.60
CA GLY A 234 -1.40 21.79 -10.27
C GLY A 234 -2.43 22.80 -10.83
N ASN A 235 -2.08 24.07 -10.71
CA ASN A 235 -2.84 25.24 -11.18
C ASN A 235 -4.14 25.56 -10.43
N PHE A 236 -3.99 26.02 -9.20
CA PHE A 236 -4.98 26.86 -8.56
C PHE A 236 -4.89 28.30 -9.12
N TYR A 237 -5.43 28.52 -10.30
CA TYR A 237 -5.79 29.85 -10.75
C TYR A 237 -7.30 30.01 -10.62
N GLY A 238 -7.76 30.60 -9.51
CA GLY A 238 -9.14 30.96 -9.30
C GLY A 238 -9.60 30.80 -7.86
N PRO A 239 -10.59 31.60 -7.42
CA PRO A 239 -11.16 31.46 -6.10
C PRO A 239 -11.76 30.08 -5.98
N GLU A 240 -11.38 29.38 -4.91
CA GLU A 240 -11.87 28.09 -4.43
C GLU A 240 -12.77 27.33 -5.41
N SER A 241 -12.19 26.79 -6.46
CA SER A 241 -12.89 25.81 -7.28
C SER A 241 -13.12 24.64 -6.36
N GLY A 242 -14.37 24.27 -6.07
CA GLY A 242 -14.80 23.24 -5.12
C GLY A 242 -14.27 21.83 -5.42
N ARG A 243 -12.98 21.71 -5.76
CA ARG A 243 -12.24 20.46 -5.90
C ARG A 243 -11.97 19.93 -4.52
N LYS A 244 -12.67 18.88 -4.18
CA LYS A 244 -12.45 18.12 -2.95
C LYS A 244 -10.99 17.67 -2.91
N ALA A 245 -10.29 17.95 -1.81
CA ALA A 245 -9.00 17.38 -1.52
C ALA A 245 -9.07 15.84 -1.64
N ALA A 246 -8.03 15.22 -2.16
CA ALA A 246 -7.99 13.79 -2.40
C ALA A 246 -6.61 13.24 -2.03
N PRO A 247 -6.52 11.97 -1.65
CA PRO A 247 -5.23 11.32 -1.39
C PRO A 247 -4.39 11.23 -2.68
N ASP A 248 -3.08 11.40 -2.54
CA ASP A 248 -2.14 11.30 -3.65
C ASP A 248 -1.66 9.85 -3.84
N TRP A 249 -2.50 9.04 -4.41
CA TRP A 249 -2.21 7.68 -4.85
C TRP A 249 -2.89 7.36 -6.19
N GLU A 250 -2.68 6.16 -6.73
CA GLU A 250 -3.36 5.74 -7.96
C GLU A 250 -4.88 5.74 -7.76
N LYS A 251 -5.61 6.27 -8.73
CA LYS A 251 -7.05 6.58 -8.64
C LYS A 251 -7.93 5.39 -8.17
N LYS A 252 -7.60 4.17 -8.59
CA LYS A 252 -8.37 2.98 -8.22
C LYS A 252 -8.06 2.46 -6.81
N THR A 253 -7.00 2.95 -6.17
CA THR A 253 -6.57 2.52 -4.83
C THR A 253 -7.68 2.69 -3.80
N THR A 254 -8.43 3.78 -3.87
CA THR A 254 -9.60 4.03 -3.01
C THR A 254 -10.63 2.89 -3.05
N ASN A 255 -10.73 2.15 -4.16
CA ASN A 255 -11.65 1.02 -4.28
C ASN A 255 -11.14 -0.24 -3.54
N TYR A 256 -9.83 -0.39 -3.41
CA TYR A 256 -9.19 -1.55 -2.80
C TYR A 256 -9.05 -1.43 -1.28
N ILE A 257 -8.96 -0.21 -0.76
CA ILE A 257 -8.83 0.06 0.68
C ILE A 257 -10.23 0.18 1.29
N PRO A 258 -10.60 -0.69 2.25
CA PRO A 258 -11.93 -0.67 2.86
C PRO A 258 -12.14 0.52 3.80
N ASN A 259 -11.11 0.97 4.51
CA ASN A 259 -11.18 2.03 5.50
C ASN A 259 -10.23 3.17 5.12
N ILE A 260 -10.73 4.39 5.08
CA ILE A 260 -9.94 5.58 4.71
C ILE A 260 -10.20 6.68 5.72
N ILE A 261 -9.12 7.20 6.28
CA ILE A 261 -9.09 8.26 7.26
C ILE A 261 -8.39 9.47 6.65
N ARG A 262 -8.99 10.65 6.82
CA ARG A 262 -8.36 11.92 6.52
C ARG A 262 -7.88 12.57 7.81
N MET A 263 -6.63 12.99 7.83
CA MET A 263 -6.04 13.74 8.93
C MET A 263 -6.01 15.22 8.56
N GLU A 264 -6.50 16.06 9.46
CA GLU A 264 -6.56 17.51 9.28
C GLU A 264 -6.04 18.22 10.54
N ALA A 265 -5.33 19.32 10.36
CA ALA A 265 -5.02 20.27 11.44
C ALA A 265 -6.08 21.37 11.42
N VAL A 266 -6.78 21.54 12.52
CA VAL A 266 -7.86 22.53 12.68
C VAL A 266 -7.48 23.53 13.76
N GLU A 267 -7.27 24.77 13.36
CA GLU A 267 -6.99 25.86 14.28
C GLU A 267 -8.27 26.31 15.01
N VAL A 268 -8.16 26.43 16.31
CA VAL A 268 -9.23 26.97 17.16
C VAL A 268 -8.80 28.36 17.59
N MET A 269 -9.62 29.37 17.25
CA MET A 269 -9.36 30.77 17.57
C MET A 269 -9.91 31.13 18.96
N ASP A 270 -9.21 32.01 19.66
CA ASP A 270 -9.70 32.65 20.88
C ASP A 270 -10.66 33.83 20.55
N GLU A 271 -11.23 34.47 21.57
CA GLU A 271 -12.10 35.64 21.45
C GLU A 271 -11.41 36.86 20.80
N SER A 272 -10.08 36.89 20.82
CA SER A 272 -9.27 37.97 20.24
C SER A 272 -8.86 37.68 18.79
N GLY A 273 -9.21 36.48 18.24
CA GLY A 273 -8.87 36.07 16.88
C GLY A 273 -7.45 35.51 16.74
N ASN A 274 -6.79 35.14 17.86
CA ASN A 274 -5.52 34.42 17.82
C ASN A 274 -5.76 32.92 17.89
N VAL A 275 -4.79 32.12 17.38
CA VAL A 275 -4.85 30.66 17.49
C VAL A 275 -4.66 30.25 18.94
N ALA A 276 -5.73 29.77 19.58
CA ALA A 276 -5.71 29.28 20.96
C ALA A 276 -5.09 27.88 21.05
N CYS A 277 -5.47 27.01 20.10
CA CYS A 277 -4.88 25.67 19.97
C CYS A 277 -5.05 25.15 18.53
N THR A 278 -4.29 24.13 18.19
CA THR A 278 -4.49 23.36 16.96
C THR A 278 -4.90 21.94 17.33
N ASN A 279 -6.06 21.53 16.86
CA ASN A 279 -6.55 20.17 16.97
C ASN A 279 -6.18 19.38 15.72
N TYR A 280 -5.60 18.21 15.88
CA TYR A 280 -5.38 17.24 14.81
C TYR A 280 -6.54 16.25 14.83
N VAL A 281 -7.30 16.23 13.74
CA VAL A 281 -8.59 15.54 13.66
C VAL A 281 -8.50 14.41 12.64
N ALA A 282 -8.91 13.22 13.06
CA ALA A 282 -9.13 12.09 12.18
C ALA A 282 -10.58 12.06 11.73
N ARG A 283 -10.83 12.16 10.42
CA ARG A 283 -12.16 12.03 9.81
C ARG A 283 -12.25 10.70 9.07
N PHE A 284 -13.25 9.87 9.39
CA PHE A 284 -13.50 8.58 8.74
C PHE A 284 -14.24 8.80 7.41
N VAL A 285 -13.49 8.96 6.32
CA VAL A 285 -14.04 9.25 4.98
C VAL A 285 -14.71 8.02 4.36
N LYS A 286 -14.24 6.83 4.70
CA LYS A 286 -14.75 5.55 4.25
C LYS A 286 -14.51 4.51 5.31
N CYS A 287 -15.54 3.79 5.70
CA CYS A 287 -15.44 2.80 6.75
C CYS A 287 -16.34 1.59 6.45
N LYS A 288 -15.85 0.66 5.60
CA LYS A 288 -16.64 -0.51 5.18
C LYS A 288 -16.73 -1.59 6.26
N THR A 289 -15.75 -1.67 7.15
CA THR A 289 -15.71 -2.65 8.23
C THR A 289 -16.62 -2.24 9.39
N ASN A 290 -16.75 -0.94 9.63
CA ASN A 290 -17.66 -0.38 10.63
C ASN A 290 -18.38 0.86 10.08
N PRO A 291 -19.53 0.70 9.40
CA PRO A 291 -20.28 1.83 8.82
C PRO A 291 -20.73 2.90 9.82
N SER A 292 -20.76 2.59 11.12
CA SER A 292 -21.15 3.57 12.15
C SER A 292 -20.11 4.67 12.34
N LEU A 293 -18.85 4.42 11.95
CA LEU A 293 -17.79 5.41 11.98
C LEU A 293 -17.78 6.32 10.74
N GLN A 294 -18.51 5.98 9.68
CA GLN A 294 -18.55 6.77 8.46
C GLN A 294 -18.91 8.22 8.75
N ASP A 295 -18.11 9.16 8.23
CA ASP A 295 -18.23 10.62 8.40
C ASP A 295 -18.08 11.14 9.85
N GLN A 296 -17.69 10.29 10.80
CA GLN A 296 -17.35 10.73 12.15
C GLN A 296 -15.94 11.34 12.21
N GLU A 297 -15.74 12.18 13.23
CA GLU A 297 -14.48 12.86 13.52
C GLU A 297 -14.01 12.54 14.94
N ARG A 298 -12.68 12.48 15.12
CA ARG A 298 -12.01 12.31 16.42
C ARG A 298 -10.85 13.26 16.52
N ILE A 299 -10.75 13.99 17.64
CA ILE A 299 -9.53 14.72 17.97
C ILE A 299 -8.53 13.68 18.48
N VAL A 300 -7.39 13.57 17.81
CA VAL A 300 -6.35 12.60 18.16
C VAL A 300 -5.18 13.23 18.89
N PHE A 301 -5.01 14.54 18.72
CA PHE A 301 -3.88 15.26 19.26
C PHE A 301 -4.22 16.75 19.32
N THR A 302 -3.74 17.47 20.34
CA THR A 302 -3.92 18.92 20.48
C THR A 302 -2.60 19.59 20.87
N THR A 303 -2.26 20.67 20.19
CA THR A 303 -1.13 21.52 20.55
C THR A 303 -1.61 22.91 20.96
N LYS A 304 -1.00 23.47 22.00
CA LYS A 304 -1.19 24.84 22.44
C LYS A 304 0.15 25.53 22.62
N ALA A 305 0.22 26.80 22.34
CA ALA A 305 1.45 27.57 22.51
C ALA A 305 1.90 27.56 23.97
N GLY A 306 3.13 27.11 24.23
CA GLY A 306 3.73 27.09 25.58
C GLY A 306 3.25 25.95 26.49
N GLU A 307 2.40 25.06 26.02
CA GLU A 307 1.97 23.84 26.73
C GLU A 307 2.54 22.59 26.09
N GLU A 308 2.68 21.50 26.87
CA GLU A 308 2.97 20.20 26.29
C GLU A 308 1.78 19.71 25.45
N PRO A 309 2.05 19.06 24.32
CA PRO A 309 1.00 18.50 23.47
C PRO A 309 0.16 17.45 24.22
N THR A 310 -1.16 17.50 24.02
CA THR A 310 -2.07 16.51 24.58
C THR A 310 -2.38 15.44 23.53
N TRP A 311 -2.00 14.19 23.80
CA TRP A 311 -2.22 13.06 22.91
C TRP A 311 -3.40 12.22 23.39
N VAL A 312 -4.35 11.93 22.49
CA VAL A 312 -5.54 11.10 22.74
C VAL A 312 -5.43 9.77 22.00
N GLY A 313 -4.78 9.77 20.84
CA GLY A 313 -4.67 8.62 19.95
C GLY A 313 -5.95 8.34 19.14
N LEU A 314 -5.97 7.20 18.46
CA LEU A 314 -7.12 6.73 17.68
C LEU A 314 -7.37 5.24 17.97
N PRO A 315 -8.05 4.93 19.11
CA PRO A 315 -8.33 3.55 19.53
C PRO A 315 -9.07 2.70 18.49
N GLU A 316 -9.88 3.32 17.64
CA GLU A 316 -10.59 2.66 16.57
C GLU A 316 -9.67 1.87 15.63
N LEU A 317 -8.39 2.24 15.52
CA LEU A 317 -7.40 1.51 14.73
C LEU A 317 -7.14 0.08 15.25
N TYR A 318 -7.40 -0.21 16.52
CA TYR A 318 -7.22 -1.55 17.10
C TYR A 318 -8.48 -2.14 17.74
N THR A 319 -9.59 -1.41 17.79
CA THR A 319 -10.85 -1.88 18.39
C THR A 319 -11.97 -2.06 17.37
N GLU A 320 -12.21 -1.09 16.48
CA GLU A 320 -13.46 -0.98 15.75
C GLU A 320 -13.33 -1.06 14.22
N LEU A 321 -12.14 -0.87 13.66
CA LEU A 321 -11.91 -0.92 12.20
C LEU A 321 -11.73 -2.33 11.66
#